data_ed9f9784d4afadc97d0a3ea4017484a6
#
_entry.id   ed9f9784d4afadc97d0a3ea4017484a6
#
_cell.length_a   1.000
_cell.length_b   1.000
_cell.length_c   1.000
_cell.angle_alpha   90.00
_cell.angle_beta   90.00
_cell.angle_gamma   90.00
#
_symmetry.space_group_name_H-M   'P 1'
#
loop_
_entity.id
_entity.type
_entity.pdbx_description
1 polymer ?
#
loop_
_entity_poly.entity_id
_entity_poly.type
_entity_poly.pdbx_seq_one_letter_code
_entity_poly.pdbx_strand_id
1 'polypeptide(L)'
;MTRRDSLGMLAIGLCAILTSAAPAVGQTSTQTSGDTTDKIKSYSVEKKNEAVAYGKKVMSELDVKIKDLEGQISRDKSAAKADAQRELKELKAKRAETSKKLNDLGRATTQSWDATKQGFADAYKDLQQAYDKAVASLKK
;
A
#
# COMPACT_ATOMS: atom_id res chain seq x y z
N MET A 1 49.77 -2.33 -47.57
CA MET A 1 49.49 -2.30 -47.11
C MET A 1 48.65 -2.26 -46.30
N THR A 2 48.13 -2.34 -45.94
CA THR A 2 47.53 -2.29 -45.21
C THR A 2 46.90 -2.33 -44.26
N ARG A 3 46.62 -2.29 -43.92
CA ARG A 3 46.13 -2.37 -43.03
C ARG A 3 45.36 -2.18 -42.25
N ARG A 4 44.82 -2.22 -41.88
CA ARG A 4 44.16 -2.12 -41.14
C ARG A 4 43.64 -2.22 -40.24
N ASP A 5 43.24 -2.31 -39.86
CA ASP A 5 42.84 -2.39 -39.07
C ASP A 5 42.08 -2.37 -38.29
N SER A 6 41.71 -2.48 -38.08
CA SER A 6 41.22 -2.48 -37.31
C SER A 6 40.66 -2.43 -36.45
N LEU A 7 40.36 -2.53 -36.25
CA LEU A 7 39.99 -2.51 -35.36
C LEU A 7 39.14 -2.28 -34.64
N GLY A 8 38.69 -2.24 -34.44
CA GLY A 8 38.04 -1.96 -33.66
C GLY A 8 37.34 -2.19 -32.96
N MET A 9 37.00 -2.42 -32.77
CA MET A 9 36.49 -2.58 -32.05
C MET A 9 35.90 -2.47 -31.17
N LEU A 10 35.48 -2.53 -30.83
CA LEU A 10 35.13 -2.48 -29.99
C LEU A 10 34.29 -2.24 -29.26
N ALA A 11 33.80 -2.26 -29.09
CA ALA A 11 33.18 -2.00 -28.47
C ALA A 11 32.56 -2.08 -27.67
N ILE A 12 32.15 -2.21 -27.43
CA ILE A 12 31.70 -2.35 -26.66
C ILE A 12 30.86 -2.06 -25.88
N GLY A 13 30.39 -1.98 -25.72
CA GLY A 13 29.59 -1.76 -25.04
C GLY A 13 29.05 -1.84 -24.20
N LEU A 14 28.65 -1.89 -23.89
CA LEU A 14 28.26 -1.98 -23.09
C LEU A 14 27.45 -1.66 -22.38
N CYS A 15 27.10 -1.65 -22.16
CA CYS A 15 26.61 -1.38 -21.49
C CYS A 15 25.72 -1.23 -20.83
N ALA A 16 25.27 -1.24 -20.73
CA ALA A 16 24.50 -1.14 -20.22
C ALA A 16 23.83 -1.05 -19.34
N ILE A 17 23.47 -0.98 -19.08
CA ILE A 17 22.98 -0.97 -18.29
C ILE A 17 22.12 -0.62 -17.59
N LEU A 18 21.76 -0.62 -17.42
CA LEU A 18 21.16 -0.39 -16.75
C LEU A 18 20.37 -0.14 -16.18
N THR A 19 20.08 -0.17 -15.99
CA THR A 19 19.53 0.12 -15.46
C THR A 19 18.66 0.30 -14.88
N SER A 20 18.22 0.31 -14.81
CA SER A 20 17.48 0.52 -14.42
C SER A 20 16.74 0.60 -13.63
N ALA A 21 16.31 0.44 -13.46
CA ALA A 21 15.76 0.32 -12.65
C ALA A 21 14.96 1.08 -12.14
N ALA A 22 14.81 1.31 -11.73
CA ALA A 22 14.25 2.15 -11.13
C ALA A 22 12.96 2.30 -11.01
N PRO A 23 12.49 2.40 -11.53
CA PRO A 23 11.32 2.72 -11.51
C PRO A 23 10.46 2.28 -10.66
N ALA A 24 10.32 1.62 -10.53
CA ALA A 24 9.58 1.09 -9.70
C ALA A 24 8.81 1.83 -8.86
N VAL A 25 9.15 2.72 -8.44
CA VAL A 25 8.50 3.39 -7.58
C VAL A 25 7.13 3.62 -7.77
N GLY A 26 6.72 4.06 -8.73
CA GLY A 26 5.40 4.51 -8.87
C GLY A 26 4.36 3.53 -8.76
N GLN A 27 4.62 2.29 -8.93
CA GLN A 27 3.62 1.43 -8.92
C GLN A 27 3.23 0.92 -7.71
N THR A 28 3.91 1.12 -6.73
CA THR A 28 3.64 0.47 -5.51
C THR A 28 2.29 0.65 -4.98
N SER A 29 1.67 1.73 -5.20
CA SER A 29 0.42 1.95 -4.50
C SER A 29 -0.66 0.97 -4.89
N THR A 30 -0.75 0.59 -6.10
CA THR A 30 -1.81 -0.28 -6.51
C THR A 30 -1.60 -1.70 -6.07
N GLN A 31 -0.37 -2.14 -6.03
CA GLN A 31 -0.12 -3.47 -5.65
C GLN A 31 -0.06 -3.68 -4.18
N THR A 32 0.20 -2.63 -3.45
CA THR A 32 0.40 -2.72 -2.02
C THR A 32 -0.77 -3.35 -1.29
N SER A 33 -1.97 -3.04 -1.72
CA SER A 33 -3.15 -3.57 -1.08
C SER A 33 -3.23 -5.09 -1.16
N GLY A 34 -3.02 -5.63 -2.35
CA GLY A 34 -3.05 -7.08 -2.54
C GLY A 34 -1.91 -7.77 -1.81
N ASP A 35 -0.72 -7.22 -1.91
CA ASP A 35 0.44 -7.80 -1.26
C ASP A 35 0.29 -7.80 0.25
N THR A 36 -0.24 -6.72 0.82
CA THR A 36 -0.46 -6.61 2.26
C THR A 36 -1.48 -7.63 2.72
N THR A 37 -2.59 -7.74 1.99
CA THR A 37 -3.64 -8.68 2.32
C THR A 37 -3.12 -10.12 2.28
N ASP A 38 -2.39 -10.45 1.23
CA ASP A 38 -1.84 -11.79 1.07
C ASP A 38 -0.82 -12.09 2.16
N LYS A 39 -0.01 -11.13 2.52
CA LYS A 39 0.97 -11.31 3.57
C LYS A 39 0.29 -11.57 4.91
N ILE A 40 -0.74 -10.81 5.22
CA ILE A 40 -1.50 -11.02 6.44
C ILE A 40 -2.07 -12.43 6.48
N LYS A 41 -2.64 -12.88 5.37
CA LYS A 41 -3.23 -14.23 5.31
C LYS A 41 -2.20 -15.34 5.40
N SER A 42 -0.94 -15.05 5.13
CA SER A 42 0.11 -16.04 5.15
C SER A 42 0.61 -16.37 6.56
N TYR A 43 0.31 -15.54 7.54
CA TYR A 43 0.81 -15.79 8.90
C TYR A 43 0.02 -16.90 9.57
N SER A 44 0.74 -17.78 10.26
CA SER A 44 0.11 -18.81 11.10
C SER A 44 -0.11 -18.25 12.49
N VAL A 45 -0.87 -18.95 13.31
CA VAL A 45 -1.14 -18.51 14.68
C VAL A 45 0.15 -18.42 15.51
N GLU A 46 1.12 -19.27 15.23
CA GLU A 46 2.41 -19.22 15.91
C GLU A 46 3.13 -17.92 15.65
N LYS A 47 2.79 -17.27 14.55
CA LYS A 47 3.38 -15.99 14.16
C LYS A 47 2.45 -14.83 14.44
N LYS A 48 1.51 -15.02 15.35
CA LYS A 48 0.53 -13.98 15.67
C LYS A 48 1.17 -12.65 16.01
N ASN A 49 2.22 -12.65 16.81
CA ASN A 49 2.89 -11.40 17.20
C ASN A 49 3.49 -10.69 16.00
N GLU A 50 4.03 -11.44 15.06
CA GLU A 50 4.56 -10.87 13.83
C GLU A 50 3.45 -10.31 12.95
N ALA A 51 2.33 -11.01 12.88
CA ALA A 51 1.18 -10.56 12.13
C ALA A 51 0.62 -9.25 12.70
N VAL A 52 0.52 -9.16 14.02
CA VAL A 52 0.04 -7.94 14.67
C VAL A 52 1.02 -6.79 14.44
N ALA A 53 2.32 -7.05 14.56
CA ALA A 53 3.33 -6.03 14.32
C ALA A 53 3.27 -5.53 12.88
N TYR A 54 3.10 -6.43 11.93
CA TYR A 54 2.96 -6.05 10.54
C TYR A 54 1.69 -5.24 10.32
N GLY A 55 0.57 -5.66 10.93
CA GLY A 55 -0.68 -4.92 10.86
C GLY A 55 -0.55 -3.50 11.40
N LYS A 56 0.13 -3.34 12.53
CA LYS A 56 0.37 -2.02 13.09
C LYS A 56 1.20 -1.16 12.17
N LYS A 57 2.20 -1.76 11.53
CA LYS A 57 3.05 -1.04 10.59
C LYS A 57 2.25 -0.51 9.41
N VAL A 58 1.47 -1.38 8.76
CA VAL A 58 0.73 -0.95 7.58
C VAL A 58 -0.38 0.03 7.94
N MET A 59 -0.99 -0.10 9.12
CA MET A 59 -1.97 0.88 9.59
C MET A 59 -1.33 2.23 9.84
N SER A 60 -0.15 2.25 10.41
CA SER A 60 0.58 3.49 10.66
C SER A 60 0.95 4.19 9.36
N GLU A 61 1.40 3.44 8.38
CA GLU A 61 1.73 3.98 7.05
C GLU A 61 0.50 4.59 6.39
N LEU A 62 -0.63 3.91 6.51
CA LEU A 62 -1.86 4.40 5.94
C LEU A 62 -2.37 5.63 6.68
N ASP A 63 -2.19 5.69 8.00
CA ASP A 63 -2.55 6.87 8.79
C ASP A 63 -1.82 8.12 8.30
N VAL A 64 -0.55 8.00 7.97
CA VAL A 64 0.21 9.12 7.41
C VAL A 64 -0.40 9.58 6.10
N LYS A 65 -0.77 8.63 5.25
CA LYS A 65 -1.41 8.94 3.97
C LYS A 65 -2.77 9.59 4.17
N ILE A 66 -3.53 9.13 5.14
CA ILE A 66 -4.86 9.70 5.45
C ILE A 66 -4.71 11.14 5.94
N LYS A 67 -3.73 11.40 6.80
CA LYS A 67 -3.50 12.75 7.29
C LYS A 67 -3.10 13.69 6.17
N ASP A 68 -2.25 13.21 5.27
CA ASP A 68 -1.84 13.99 4.13
C ASP A 68 -3.03 14.31 3.21
N LEU A 69 -3.87 13.31 2.96
CA LEU A 69 -5.08 13.48 2.18
C LEU A 69 -6.02 14.49 2.84
N GLU A 70 -6.17 14.39 4.15
CA GLU A 70 -7.00 15.30 4.90
C GLU A 70 -6.52 16.75 4.72
N GLY A 71 -5.21 16.95 4.76
CA GLY A 71 -4.63 18.27 4.49
C GLY A 71 -4.91 18.76 3.09
N GLN A 72 -4.81 17.88 2.11
CA GLN A 72 -5.09 18.23 0.72
C GLN A 72 -6.56 18.62 0.54
N ILE A 73 -7.47 17.87 1.14
CA ILE A 73 -8.89 18.16 1.07
C ILE A 73 -9.19 19.50 1.73
N SER A 74 -8.56 19.75 2.87
CA SER A 74 -8.74 20.99 3.60
C SER A 74 -8.35 22.22 2.77
N ARG A 75 -7.34 22.08 1.93
CA ARG A 75 -6.86 23.17 1.10
C ARG A 75 -7.60 23.28 -0.23
N ASP A 76 -8.40 22.30 -0.59
CA ASP A 76 -9.10 22.30 -1.86
C ASP A 76 -10.23 23.31 -1.82
N LYS A 77 -10.35 24.11 -2.86
CA LYS A 77 -11.40 25.11 -2.99
C LYS A 77 -12.34 24.81 -4.14
N SER A 78 -12.20 23.66 -4.76
CA SER A 78 -13.05 23.28 -5.87
C SER A 78 -14.34 22.62 -5.39
N ALA A 79 -15.24 22.38 -6.31
CA ALA A 79 -16.48 21.67 -6.01
C ALA A 79 -16.24 20.24 -5.55
N ALA A 80 -15.10 19.67 -5.92
CA ALA A 80 -14.74 18.32 -5.52
C ALA A 80 -14.54 18.18 -4.01
N LYS A 81 -14.33 19.29 -3.31
CA LYS A 81 -14.09 19.24 -1.87
C LYS A 81 -15.21 18.56 -1.10
N ALA A 82 -16.45 18.85 -1.46
CA ALA A 82 -17.59 18.27 -0.75
C ALA A 82 -17.63 16.75 -0.88
N ASP A 83 -17.37 16.23 -2.09
CA ASP A 83 -17.32 14.80 -2.31
C ASP A 83 -16.13 14.17 -1.59
N ALA A 84 -14.98 14.83 -1.66
CA ALA A 84 -13.78 14.34 -1.00
C ALA A 84 -13.97 14.29 0.52
N GLN A 85 -14.66 15.26 1.09
CA GLN A 85 -14.95 15.27 2.54
C GLN A 85 -15.85 14.10 2.94
N ARG A 86 -16.83 13.77 2.11
CA ARG A 86 -17.69 12.63 2.37
C ARG A 86 -16.89 11.33 2.33
N GLU A 87 -16.04 11.19 1.32
CA GLU A 87 -15.19 10.00 1.20
C GLU A 87 -14.20 9.92 2.35
N LEU A 88 -13.70 11.05 2.81
CA LEU A 88 -12.79 11.08 3.95
C LEU A 88 -13.48 10.61 5.22
N LYS A 89 -14.73 11.01 5.42
CA LYS A 89 -15.49 10.58 6.59
C LYS A 89 -15.67 9.06 6.59
N GLU A 90 -16.01 8.50 5.42
CA GLU A 90 -16.14 7.06 5.28
C GLU A 90 -14.81 6.36 5.51
N LEU A 91 -13.74 6.94 4.97
CA LEU A 91 -12.40 6.42 5.13
C LEU A 91 -11.99 6.34 6.61
N LYS A 92 -12.29 7.38 7.37
CA LYS A 92 -12.00 7.39 8.80
C LYS A 92 -12.80 6.34 9.56
N ALA A 93 -14.04 6.12 9.16
CA ALA A 93 -14.86 5.08 9.77
C ALA A 93 -14.29 3.69 9.47
N LYS A 94 -13.86 3.46 8.24
CA LYS A 94 -13.24 2.20 7.86
C LYS A 94 -11.91 1.99 8.59
N ARG A 95 -11.18 3.06 8.79
CA ARG A 95 -9.92 2.99 9.51
C ARG A 95 -10.15 2.57 10.96
N ALA A 96 -11.16 3.12 11.61
CA ALA A 96 -11.50 2.75 12.98
C ALA A 96 -11.92 1.28 13.06
N GLU A 97 -12.71 0.82 12.10
CA GLU A 97 -13.14 -0.57 12.04
C GLU A 97 -11.94 -1.50 11.86
N THR A 98 -11.03 -1.15 10.95
CA THR A 98 -9.85 -1.95 10.69
C THR A 98 -8.94 -2.01 11.92
N SER A 99 -8.82 -0.90 12.64
CA SER A 99 -8.04 -0.87 13.87
C SER A 99 -8.62 -1.82 14.93
N LYS A 100 -9.94 -1.88 15.02
CA LYS A 100 -10.61 -2.80 15.92
C LYS A 100 -10.32 -4.24 15.53
N LYS A 101 -10.37 -4.54 14.23
CA LYS A 101 -10.05 -5.88 13.74
C LYS A 101 -8.61 -6.26 14.03
N LEU A 102 -7.70 -5.29 13.99
CA LEU A 102 -6.31 -5.54 14.33
C LEU A 102 -6.18 -5.90 15.82
N ASN A 103 -6.90 -5.23 16.69
CA ASN A 103 -6.92 -5.58 18.10
C ASN A 103 -7.45 -6.99 18.31
N ASP A 104 -8.50 -7.35 17.57
CA ASP A 104 -9.06 -8.71 17.64
C ASP A 104 -8.03 -9.73 17.19
N LEU A 105 -7.23 -9.40 16.20
CA LEU A 105 -6.18 -10.29 15.72
C LEU A 105 -5.20 -10.63 16.86
N GLY A 106 -4.84 -9.64 17.67
CA GLY A 106 -3.95 -9.84 18.80
C GLY A 106 -4.54 -10.74 19.89
N ARG A 107 -5.87 -10.87 19.91
CA ARG A 107 -6.55 -11.70 20.90
C ARG A 107 -7.02 -13.03 20.37
N ALA A 108 -6.79 -13.29 19.10
CA ALA A 108 -7.30 -14.51 18.47
C ALA A 108 -6.68 -15.75 19.08
N THR A 109 -7.50 -16.79 19.20
CA THR A 109 -7.04 -18.09 19.64
C THR A 109 -6.68 -18.92 18.41
N THR A 110 -6.12 -20.11 18.63
CA THR A 110 -5.83 -21.03 17.53
C THR A 110 -7.09 -21.31 16.71
N GLN A 111 -8.22 -21.49 17.39
CA GLN A 111 -9.47 -21.81 16.72
C GLN A 111 -10.05 -20.65 15.94
N SER A 112 -9.87 -19.43 16.42
CA SER A 112 -10.42 -18.26 15.76
C SER A 112 -9.42 -17.58 14.83
N TRP A 113 -8.19 -18.06 14.76
CA TRP A 113 -7.12 -17.39 14.06
C TRP A 113 -7.45 -17.10 12.58
N ASP A 114 -7.85 -18.15 11.86
CA ASP A 114 -8.09 -17.99 10.43
C ASP A 114 -9.22 -17.00 10.14
N ALA A 115 -10.31 -17.09 10.90
CA ALA A 115 -11.44 -16.16 10.70
C ALA A 115 -11.06 -14.74 11.06
N THR A 116 -10.33 -14.55 12.15
CA THR A 116 -9.94 -13.23 12.62
C THR A 116 -8.91 -12.60 11.68
N LYS A 117 -7.95 -13.41 11.22
CA LYS A 117 -6.96 -12.98 10.26
C LYS A 117 -7.61 -12.53 8.96
N GLN A 118 -8.53 -13.33 8.46
CA GLN A 118 -9.28 -13.00 7.26
C GLN A 118 -10.07 -11.71 7.46
N GLY A 119 -10.71 -11.54 8.61
CA GLY A 119 -11.48 -10.35 8.92
C GLY A 119 -10.63 -9.09 8.88
N PHE A 120 -9.42 -9.15 9.45
CA PHE A 120 -8.51 -8.01 9.39
C PHE A 120 -8.04 -7.75 7.98
N ALA A 121 -7.68 -8.79 7.24
CA ALA A 121 -7.22 -8.65 5.86
C ALA A 121 -8.27 -8.01 4.98
N ASP A 122 -9.52 -8.44 5.12
CA ASP A 122 -10.63 -7.90 4.34
C ASP A 122 -10.91 -6.45 4.72
N ALA A 123 -10.86 -6.14 6.02
CA ALA A 123 -11.06 -4.77 6.48
C ALA A 123 -9.96 -3.84 5.97
N TYR A 124 -8.72 -4.32 5.95
CA TYR A 124 -7.62 -3.52 5.41
C TYR A 124 -7.80 -3.27 3.92
N LYS A 125 -8.24 -4.27 3.19
CA LYS A 125 -8.51 -4.11 1.76
C LYS A 125 -9.59 -3.06 1.52
N ASP A 126 -10.68 -3.12 2.29
CA ASP A 126 -11.76 -2.14 2.20
C ASP A 126 -11.25 -0.74 2.54
N LEU A 127 -10.40 -0.64 3.55
CA LEU A 127 -9.82 0.63 3.96
C LEU A 127 -8.96 1.21 2.84
N GLN A 128 -8.15 0.38 2.20
CA GLN A 128 -7.31 0.82 1.10
C GLN A 128 -8.16 1.30 -0.08
N GLN A 129 -9.24 0.60 -0.37
CA GLN A 129 -10.16 1.00 -1.44
C GLN A 129 -10.85 2.33 -1.10
N ALA A 130 -11.21 2.52 0.15
CA ALA A 130 -11.83 3.79 0.58
C ALA A 130 -10.83 4.94 0.43
N TYR A 131 -9.56 4.69 0.74
CA TYR A 131 -8.52 5.69 0.55
C TYR A 131 -8.38 6.05 -0.93
N ASP A 132 -8.30 5.05 -1.80
CA ASP A 132 -8.16 5.28 -3.24
C ASP A 132 -9.36 6.05 -3.79
N LYS A 133 -10.55 5.75 -3.29
CA LYS A 133 -11.76 6.43 -3.69
C LYS A 133 -11.73 7.91 -3.28
N ALA A 134 -11.27 8.18 -2.07
CA ALA A 134 -11.15 9.55 -1.59
C ALA A 134 -10.14 10.35 -2.42
N VAL A 135 -9.02 9.73 -2.77
CA VAL A 135 -8.01 10.37 -3.63
C VAL A 135 -8.60 10.66 -5.00
N ALA A 136 -9.34 9.70 -5.55
CA ALA A 136 -9.96 9.89 -6.86
C ALA A 136 -10.98 11.02 -6.85
N SER A 137 -11.74 11.16 -5.76
CA SER A 137 -12.71 12.24 -5.63
C SER A 137 -12.02 13.61 -5.66
N LEU A 138 -10.86 13.70 -5.05
CA LEU A 138 -10.12 14.95 -5.00
C LEU A 138 -9.58 15.34 -6.37
N LYS A 139 -9.33 14.39 -7.23
CA LYS A 139 -8.76 14.64 -8.55
C LYS A 139 -9.79 14.97 -9.63
N LYS A 140 -11.06 14.95 -9.34
CA LYS A 140 -12.08 15.30 -10.31
C LYS A 140 -12.09 16.84 -10.59
#